data_16c01cf9694dc65df616bfe4048fed2f
#
_entry.id   16c01cf9694dc65df616bfe4048fed2f
#
_cell.length_a   1.000
_cell.length_b   1.000
_cell.length_c   1.000
_cell.angle_alpha   90.00
_cell.angle_beta   90.00
_cell.angle_gamma   90.00
#
_symmetry.space_group_name_H-M   'P 1'
#
loop_
_entity.id
_entity.type
_entity.pdbx_description
1 polymer ?
#
loop_
_entity_poly.entity_id
_entity_poly.type
_entity_poly.pdbx_seq_one_letter_code
_entity_poly.pdbx_strand_id
1 'polypeptide(L)'
;MKKVLIIALAFLAFAGSNSFAQNEGMNMDQQMKIWMEYMTPGPMHEMMAKHVGTWKMVSRMWMDPNAEPQVSEGTVDAEMILGGRYLKMVAKFPAMGMQTEGWSLEAFDNGKKEFINIWIDNMGTGVAISTGKYDEATKSIIYHGKMYDPVAGKDTDYKSVSRMISDNEMIFEMFSNYDGKEIKMMEINYTR
;
A
#
# COMPACT_ATOMS: atom_id res chain seq x y z
N MET A 1 -1.26 -43.78 -8.12
CA MET A 1 -0.95 -43.01 -9.34
C MET A 1 -1.29 -41.55 -9.05
N LYS A 2 -0.31 -40.76 -8.65
CA LYS A 2 -0.49 -39.34 -8.33
C LYS A 2 -0.47 -38.54 -9.61
N LYS A 3 -1.55 -37.85 -9.90
CA LYS A 3 -1.63 -36.93 -11.04
C LYS A 3 -0.81 -35.67 -10.74
N VAL A 4 0.36 -35.56 -11.35
CA VAL A 4 1.12 -34.31 -11.40
C VAL A 4 0.39 -33.40 -12.37
N LEU A 5 -0.29 -32.40 -11.84
CA LEU A 5 -0.93 -31.37 -12.64
C LEU A 5 0.18 -30.41 -13.07
N ILE A 6 0.55 -30.50 -14.34
CA ILE A 6 1.53 -29.60 -14.97
C ILE A 6 0.85 -28.22 -15.08
N ILE A 7 1.25 -27.29 -14.23
CA ILE A 7 0.99 -25.85 -14.41
C ILE A 7 2.01 -25.34 -15.43
N ALA A 8 1.77 -25.63 -16.68
CA ALA A 8 2.58 -25.18 -17.81
C ALA A 8 1.73 -24.28 -18.71
N LEU A 9 1.29 -23.08 -18.23
CA LEU A 9 0.57 -22.18 -19.14
C LEU A 9 0.52 -20.72 -18.64
N ALA A 10 1.66 -20.12 -18.35
CA ALA A 10 1.76 -18.66 -18.26
C ALA A 10 3.13 -18.11 -18.72
N PHE A 11 3.91 -18.91 -19.48
CA PHE A 11 5.25 -18.48 -19.92
C PHE A 11 5.35 -18.15 -21.42
N LEU A 12 4.25 -17.94 -22.12
CA LEU A 12 4.26 -17.70 -23.56
C LEU A 12 3.66 -16.34 -23.90
N ALA A 13 4.27 -15.24 -23.49
CA ALA A 13 4.08 -13.92 -24.13
C ALA A 13 5.08 -12.86 -23.67
N PHE A 14 6.36 -13.17 -23.56
CA PHE A 14 7.38 -12.11 -23.52
C PHE A 14 8.59 -12.51 -24.39
N ALA A 15 8.37 -12.53 -25.70
CA ALA A 15 9.45 -12.48 -26.67
C ALA A 15 9.95 -11.04 -26.83
N GLY A 16 10.57 -10.52 -25.79
CA GLY A 16 11.37 -9.30 -25.80
C GLY A 16 12.83 -9.69 -25.70
N SER A 17 13.50 -9.62 -26.80
CA SER A 17 14.82 -10.15 -27.10
C SER A 17 16.00 -9.44 -26.42
N ASN A 18 16.02 -9.20 -25.10
CA ASN A 18 17.24 -8.70 -24.44
C ASN A 18 17.37 -9.06 -22.94
N SER A 19 16.50 -9.90 -22.37
CA SER A 19 16.59 -10.24 -20.95
C SER A 19 17.22 -11.60 -20.63
N PHE A 20 17.59 -12.38 -21.64
CA PHE A 20 18.21 -13.71 -21.43
C PHE A 20 19.72 -13.68 -21.21
N ALA A 21 20.39 -12.54 -21.43
CA ALA A 21 21.83 -12.45 -21.39
C ALA A 21 22.48 -12.34 -19.99
N GLN A 22 21.68 -12.26 -18.90
CA GLN A 22 22.23 -12.12 -17.54
C GLN A 22 22.21 -13.39 -16.69
N ASN A 23 21.70 -14.52 -17.22
CA ASN A 23 21.56 -15.77 -16.45
C ASN A 23 22.32 -16.97 -17.03
N GLU A 24 23.37 -16.76 -17.84
CA GLU A 24 24.12 -17.85 -18.49
C GLU A 24 24.91 -18.78 -17.53
N GLY A 25 24.66 -18.72 -16.22
CA GLY A 25 25.37 -19.58 -15.25
C GLY A 25 24.47 -20.30 -14.23
N MET A 26 23.15 -19.98 -14.16
CA MET A 26 22.26 -20.62 -13.17
C MET A 26 21.57 -21.85 -13.75
N ASN A 27 21.63 -22.97 -13.01
CA ASN A 27 20.87 -24.16 -13.37
C ASN A 27 19.37 -23.99 -12.98
N MET A 28 18.51 -24.88 -13.49
CA MET A 28 17.05 -24.86 -13.28
C MET A 28 16.66 -24.86 -11.79
N ASP A 29 17.37 -25.63 -10.97
CA ASP A 29 17.08 -25.72 -9.53
C ASP A 29 17.37 -24.41 -8.79
N GLN A 30 18.44 -23.72 -9.17
CA GLN A 30 18.79 -22.41 -8.63
C GLN A 30 17.74 -21.36 -9.03
N GLN A 31 17.30 -21.37 -10.27
CA GLN A 31 16.23 -20.46 -10.73
C GLN A 31 14.93 -20.74 -9.99
N MET A 32 14.55 -22.00 -9.85
CA MET A 32 13.33 -22.39 -9.12
C MET A 32 13.40 -21.96 -7.65
N LYS A 33 14.55 -22.09 -7.00
CA LYS A 33 14.74 -21.65 -5.61
C LYS A 33 14.50 -20.14 -5.48
N ILE A 34 15.06 -19.32 -6.37
CA ILE A 34 14.86 -17.87 -6.40
C ILE A 34 13.38 -17.52 -6.58
N TRP A 35 12.68 -18.20 -7.49
CA TRP A 35 11.25 -18.01 -7.68
C TRP A 35 10.45 -18.38 -6.44
N MET A 36 10.76 -19.50 -5.79
CA MET A 36 10.08 -19.91 -4.55
C MET A 36 10.28 -18.88 -3.44
N GLU A 37 11.49 -18.35 -3.27
CA GLU A 37 11.79 -17.30 -2.30
C GLU A 37 11.01 -16.00 -2.62
N TYR A 38 10.96 -15.62 -3.90
CA TYR A 38 10.19 -14.44 -4.33
C TYR A 38 8.69 -14.58 -4.08
N MET A 39 8.11 -15.75 -4.40
CA MET A 39 6.68 -16.02 -4.29
C MET A 39 6.19 -16.25 -2.86
N THR A 40 7.08 -16.54 -1.91
CA THR A 40 6.68 -16.93 -0.56
C THR A 40 6.50 -15.72 0.34
N PRO A 41 5.31 -15.52 0.95
CA PRO A 41 5.13 -14.50 1.98
C PRO A 41 6.14 -14.67 3.12
N GLY A 42 6.66 -13.57 3.63
CA GLY A 42 7.67 -13.54 4.69
C GLY A 42 7.31 -12.53 5.79
N PRO A 43 8.27 -12.13 6.66
CA PRO A 43 8.01 -11.30 7.84
C PRO A 43 7.26 -9.99 7.58
N MET A 44 7.48 -9.34 6.42
CA MET A 44 6.75 -8.12 6.08
C MET A 44 5.28 -8.39 5.77
N HIS A 45 4.96 -9.56 5.20
CA HIS A 45 3.59 -10.00 5.00
C HIS A 45 2.90 -10.34 6.33
N GLU A 46 3.63 -10.95 7.28
CA GLU A 46 3.14 -11.19 8.64
C GLU A 46 2.88 -9.87 9.38
N MET A 47 3.70 -8.85 9.14
CA MET A 47 3.48 -7.51 9.68
C MET A 47 2.20 -6.89 9.10
N MET A 48 1.96 -6.98 7.79
CA MET A 48 0.71 -6.54 7.17
C MET A 48 -0.51 -7.30 7.75
N ALA A 49 -0.37 -8.59 8.02
CA ALA A 49 -1.45 -9.41 8.58
C ALA A 49 -1.93 -8.95 9.97
N LYS A 50 -1.13 -8.20 10.72
CA LYS A 50 -1.55 -7.60 12.00
C LYS A 50 -2.64 -6.55 11.84
N HIS A 51 -2.81 -5.98 10.64
CA HIS A 51 -3.86 -5.02 10.34
C HIS A 51 -5.23 -5.67 10.09
N VAL A 52 -5.30 -7.00 9.93
CA VAL A 52 -6.55 -7.71 9.63
C VAL A 52 -7.60 -7.48 10.73
N GLY A 53 -8.82 -7.23 10.31
CA GLY A 53 -9.99 -7.01 11.17
C GLY A 53 -10.75 -5.74 10.82
N THR A 54 -11.76 -5.43 11.63
CA THR A 54 -12.57 -4.22 11.49
C THR A 54 -12.07 -3.15 12.44
N TRP A 55 -11.87 -1.95 11.92
CA TRP A 55 -11.36 -0.79 12.64
C TRP A 55 -12.37 0.35 12.60
N LYS A 56 -12.49 1.08 13.69
CA LYS A 56 -13.02 2.43 13.69
C LYS A 56 -11.93 3.38 13.21
N MET A 57 -12.28 4.38 12.40
CA MET A 57 -11.36 5.41 11.96
C MET A 57 -11.87 6.80 12.32
N VAL A 58 -10.97 7.67 12.75
CA VAL A 58 -11.19 9.11 12.89
C VAL A 58 -10.15 9.80 12.01
N SER A 59 -10.64 10.46 10.96
CA SER A 59 -9.80 11.20 10.01
C SER A 59 -9.87 12.69 10.34
N ARG A 60 -8.70 13.34 10.28
CA ARG A 60 -8.53 14.79 10.32
C ARG A 60 -7.86 15.23 9.04
N MET A 61 -8.49 16.12 8.29
CA MET A 61 -7.97 16.62 7.02
C MET A 61 -7.85 18.14 7.05
N TRP A 62 -6.68 18.65 6.75
CA TRP A 62 -6.39 20.07 6.66
C TRP A 62 -6.43 20.52 5.19
N MET A 63 -7.46 21.29 4.83
CA MET A 63 -7.58 21.93 3.50
C MET A 63 -6.75 23.22 3.43
N ASP A 64 -6.53 23.86 4.57
CA ASP A 64 -5.63 25.00 4.78
C ASP A 64 -4.79 24.68 6.02
N PRO A 65 -3.45 24.75 5.93
CA PRO A 65 -2.56 24.43 7.06
C PRO A 65 -2.77 25.30 8.31
N ASN A 66 -3.42 26.46 8.17
CA ASN A 66 -3.70 27.38 9.28
C ASN A 66 -5.13 27.28 9.81
N ALA A 67 -5.95 26.41 9.23
CA ALA A 67 -7.33 26.20 9.66
C ALA A 67 -7.49 24.96 10.55
N GLU A 68 -8.61 24.87 11.26
CA GLU A 68 -9.00 23.63 11.95
C GLU A 68 -9.28 22.52 10.94
N PRO A 69 -8.89 21.27 11.23
CA PRO A 69 -9.13 20.16 10.34
C PRO A 69 -10.62 19.82 10.22
N GLN A 70 -11.01 19.37 9.05
CA GLN A 70 -12.28 18.67 8.89
C GLN A 70 -12.14 17.28 9.52
N VAL A 71 -13.04 16.95 10.43
CA VAL A 71 -13.06 15.65 11.12
C VAL A 71 -14.17 14.79 10.56
N SER A 72 -13.85 13.55 10.24
CA SER A 72 -14.85 12.54 9.89
C SER A 72 -14.56 11.22 10.59
N GLU A 73 -15.63 10.48 10.87
CA GLU A 73 -15.56 9.15 11.47
C GLU A 73 -16.05 8.11 10.47
N GLY A 74 -15.45 6.91 10.53
CA GLY A 74 -15.79 5.84 9.63
C GLY A 74 -15.32 4.49 10.12
N THR A 75 -15.34 3.53 9.23
CA THR A 75 -14.87 2.15 9.49
C THR A 75 -13.94 1.69 8.39
N VAL A 76 -13.06 0.75 8.74
CA VAL A 76 -12.19 0.06 7.78
C VAL A 76 -12.24 -1.43 8.05
N ASP A 77 -12.54 -2.20 7.00
CA ASP A 77 -12.42 -3.65 7.02
C ASP A 77 -11.14 -4.05 6.28
N ALA A 78 -10.27 -4.80 6.95
CA ALA A 78 -8.97 -5.19 6.45
C ALA A 78 -8.83 -6.71 6.39
N GLU A 79 -8.36 -7.24 5.26
CA GLU A 79 -8.16 -8.67 5.02
C GLU A 79 -6.89 -8.95 4.23
N MET A 80 -6.22 -10.07 4.54
CA MET A 80 -5.17 -10.60 3.67
C MET A 80 -5.80 -11.38 2.52
N ILE A 81 -5.39 -11.07 1.30
CA ILE A 81 -5.89 -11.72 0.08
C ILE A 81 -4.77 -12.47 -0.66
N LEU A 82 -5.15 -13.27 -1.66
CA LEU A 82 -4.26 -14.04 -2.54
C LEU A 82 -3.20 -14.84 -1.74
N GLY A 83 -3.66 -15.57 -0.72
CA GLY A 83 -2.81 -16.44 0.08
C GLY A 83 -1.80 -15.69 0.95
N GLY A 84 -2.21 -14.56 1.53
CA GLY A 84 -1.40 -13.78 2.46
C GLY A 84 -0.35 -12.87 1.81
N ARG A 85 -0.51 -12.55 0.54
CA ARG A 85 0.45 -11.71 -0.22
C ARG A 85 0.13 -10.23 -0.20
N TYR A 86 -1.14 -9.89 -0.05
CA TYR A 86 -1.60 -8.50 -0.11
C TYR A 86 -2.57 -8.23 1.03
N LEU A 87 -2.51 -7.03 1.58
CA LEU A 87 -3.50 -6.52 2.50
C LEU A 87 -4.46 -5.61 1.72
N LYS A 88 -5.73 -5.97 1.71
CA LYS A 88 -6.81 -5.14 1.18
C LYS A 88 -7.53 -4.49 2.35
N MET A 89 -7.72 -3.18 2.29
CA MET A 89 -8.50 -2.41 3.27
C MET A 89 -9.62 -1.67 2.54
N VAL A 90 -10.83 -1.77 3.05
CA VAL A 90 -12.01 -1.05 2.55
C VAL A 90 -12.46 -0.06 3.61
N ALA A 91 -12.27 1.21 3.33
CA ALA A 91 -12.67 2.33 4.20
C ALA A 91 -14.03 2.87 3.78
N LYS A 92 -14.91 3.17 4.77
CA LYS A 92 -16.20 3.81 4.57
C LYS A 92 -16.36 4.97 5.54
N PHE A 93 -16.53 6.17 5.02
CA PHE A 93 -16.59 7.40 5.80
C PHE A 93 -17.34 8.50 5.04
N PRO A 94 -17.98 9.47 5.74
CA PRO A 94 -18.54 10.64 5.08
C PRO A 94 -17.42 11.61 4.69
N ALA A 95 -17.45 12.12 3.44
CA ALA A 95 -16.58 13.18 2.99
C ALA A 95 -17.31 14.07 1.98
N MET A 96 -17.12 15.39 2.04
CA MET A 96 -17.71 16.36 1.11
C MET A 96 -19.24 16.23 0.93
N GLY A 97 -19.94 15.81 1.99
CA GLY A 97 -21.39 15.60 1.95
C GLY A 97 -21.86 14.29 1.30
N MET A 98 -20.94 13.40 0.96
CA MET A 98 -21.22 12.10 0.34
C MET A 98 -20.71 10.97 1.24
N GLN A 99 -21.33 9.79 1.11
CA GLN A 99 -20.76 8.57 1.65
C GLN A 99 -19.62 8.11 0.74
N THR A 100 -18.41 8.12 1.28
CA THR A 100 -17.20 7.71 0.55
C THR A 100 -16.87 6.27 0.87
N GLU A 101 -16.49 5.53 -0.17
CA GLU A 101 -15.84 4.23 -0.08
C GLU A 101 -14.48 4.33 -0.79
N GLY A 102 -13.44 3.96 -0.06
CA GLY A 102 -12.08 3.91 -0.61
C GLY A 102 -11.40 2.57 -0.32
N TRP A 103 -10.58 2.12 -1.25
CA TRP A 103 -9.85 0.87 -1.15
C TRP A 103 -8.35 1.14 -1.15
N SER A 104 -7.67 0.60 -0.15
CA SER A 104 -6.21 0.48 -0.15
C SER A 104 -5.82 -0.96 -0.45
N LEU A 105 -4.86 -1.13 -1.34
CA LEU A 105 -4.17 -2.40 -1.55
C LEU A 105 -2.70 -2.19 -1.20
N GLU A 106 -2.24 -2.88 -0.15
CA GLU A 106 -0.84 -2.87 0.27
C GLU A 106 -0.16 -4.17 -0.11
N ALA A 107 1.04 -4.07 -0.65
CA ALA A 107 1.89 -5.19 -1.04
C ALA A 107 3.30 -5.00 -0.48
N PHE A 108 4.02 -6.10 -0.29
CA PHE A 108 5.47 -6.08 -0.12
C PHE A 108 6.13 -6.90 -1.21
N ASP A 109 6.96 -6.25 -2.03
CA ASP A 109 7.73 -6.91 -3.08
C ASP A 109 9.01 -7.52 -2.50
N ASN A 110 9.06 -8.84 -2.42
CA ASN A 110 10.23 -9.57 -1.92
C ASN A 110 11.49 -9.33 -2.74
N GLY A 111 11.37 -9.04 -4.03
CA GLY A 111 12.51 -8.77 -4.92
C GLY A 111 13.07 -7.37 -4.72
N LYS A 112 12.21 -6.38 -4.67
CA LYS A 112 12.58 -4.97 -4.50
C LYS A 112 12.81 -4.57 -3.05
N LYS A 113 12.32 -5.38 -2.08
CA LYS A 113 12.35 -5.09 -0.64
C LYS A 113 11.68 -3.76 -0.30
N GLU A 114 10.52 -3.52 -0.92
CA GLU A 114 9.74 -2.30 -0.71
C GLU A 114 8.24 -2.60 -0.60
N PHE A 115 7.53 -1.76 0.13
CA PHE A 115 6.09 -1.72 0.17
C PHE A 115 5.56 -0.93 -1.02
N ILE A 116 4.39 -1.33 -1.51
CA ILE A 116 3.63 -0.63 -2.53
C ILE A 116 2.23 -0.44 -1.96
N ASN A 117 1.73 0.79 -1.98
CA ASN A 117 0.35 1.09 -1.63
C ASN A 117 -0.38 1.70 -2.83
N ILE A 118 -1.57 1.20 -3.09
CA ILE A 118 -2.49 1.69 -4.13
C ILE A 118 -3.76 2.14 -3.42
N TRP A 119 -4.21 3.36 -3.68
CA TRP A 119 -5.47 3.89 -3.20
C TRP A 119 -6.37 4.29 -4.36
N ILE A 120 -7.63 3.87 -4.27
CA ILE A 120 -8.73 4.27 -5.15
C ILE A 120 -9.97 4.56 -4.30
N ASP A 121 -10.82 5.46 -4.74
CA ASP A 121 -12.08 5.80 -4.07
C ASP A 121 -13.16 6.24 -5.06
N ASN A 122 -14.36 6.44 -4.54
CA ASN A 122 -15.50 6.90 -5.33
C ASN A 122 -15.63 8.44 -5.43
N MET A 123 -14.65 9.19 -4.94
CA MET A 123 -14.60 10.65 -5.09
C MET A 123 -13.87 11.09 -6.36
N GLY A 124 -13.04 10.19 -6.92
CA GLY A 124 -12.25 10.45 -8.13
C GLY A 124 -12.21 9.27 -9.09
N THR A 125 -11.54 9.45 -10.21
CA THR A 125 -11.30 8.41 -11.22
C THR A 125 -9.82 8.06 -11.34
N GLY A 126 -8.97 8.73 -10.55
CA GLY A 126 -7.54 8.52 -10.52
C GLY A 126 -7.13 7.37 -9.60
N VAL A 127 -5.86 7.02 -9.68
CA VAL A 127 -5.22 6.04 -8.80
C VAL A 127 -4.03 6.71 -8.13
N ALA A 128 -3.97 6.68 -6.80
CA ALA A 128 -2.77 7.09 -6.08
C ALA A 128 -1.88 5.87 -5.84
N ILE A 129 -0.61 5.96 -6.23
CA ILE A 129 0.37 4.90 -6.04
C ILE A 129 1.55 5.47 -5.27
N SER A 130 1.95 4.75 -4.23
CA SER A 130 3.16 5.08 -3.47
C SER A 130 4.00 3.84 -3.20
N THR A 131 5.31 4.05 -3.06
CA THR A 131 6.24 3.02 -2.62
C THR A 131 6.95 3.45 -1.34
N GLY A 132 7.35 2.49 -0.51
CA GLY A 132 7.88 2.80 0.80
C GLY A 132 8.76 1.72 1.39
N LYS A 133 9.39 2.08 2.49
CA LYS A 133 10.23 1.17 3.26
C LYS A 133 9.86 1.21 4.73
N TYR A 134 10.06 0.08 5.39
CA TYR A 134 9.96 0.01 6.84
C TYR A 134 11.20 0.66 7.48
N ASP A 135 10.93 1.56 8.40
CA ASP A 135 11.95 2.23 9.21
C ASP A 135 11.94 1.62 10.62
N GLU A 136 13.01 0.91 10.94
CA GLU A 136 13.20 0.25 12.23
C GLU A 136 13.29 1.22 13.40
N ALA A 137 13.80 2.43 13.18
CA ALA A 137 13.97 3.42 14.25
C ALA A 137 12.63 3.99 14.71
N THR A 138 11.73 4.26 13.78
CA THR A 138 10.39 4.82 14.04
C THR A 138 9.29 3.77 14.09
N LYS A 139 9.60 2.50 13.77
CA LYS A 139 8.63 1.40 13.66
C LYS A 139 7.48 1.72 12.73
N SER A 140 7.77 2.39 11.60
CA SER A 140 6.79 2.86 10.65
C SER A 140 7.15 2.49 9.22
N ILE A 141 6.15 2.43 8.34
CA ILE A 141 6.37 2.39 6.90
C ILE A 141 6.25 3.82 6.38
N ILE A 142 7.31 4.29 5.73
CA ILE A 142 7.36 5.62 5.12
C ILE A 142 7.20 5.47 3.62
N TYR A 143 6.12 6.02 3.07
CA TYR A 143 5.79 5.99 1.66
C TYR A 143 6.06 7.33 0.99
N HIS A 144 6.42 7.28 -0.29
CA HIS A 144 6.46 8.43 -1.19
C HIS A 144 5.64 8.10 -2.44
N GLY A 145 4.79 9.01 -2.85
CA GLY A 145 3.90 8.81 -3.98
C GLY A 145 3.52 10.11 -4.67
N LYS A 146 2.71 9.95 -5.71
CA LYS A 146 2.09 11.06 -6.44
C LYS A 146 0.61 10.81 -6.56
N MET A 147 -0.17 11.90 -6.51
CA MET A 147 -1.58 11.89 -6.83
C MET A 147 -1.90 13.09 -7.74
N TYR A 148 -2.86 12.91 -8.62
CA TYR A 148 -3.33 14.00 -9.46
C TYR A 148 -4.17 14.97 -8.63
N ASP A 149 -3.80 16.25 -8.66
CA ASP A 149 -4.57 17.34 -8.08
C ASP A 149 -5.41 17.99 -9.18
N PRO A 150 -6.73 17.85 -9.20
CA PRO A 150 -7.58 18.40 -10.24
C PRO A 150 -7.67 19.94 -10.20
N VAL A 151 -7.39 20.57 -9.05
CA VAL A 151 -7.38 22.02 -8.89
C VAL A 151 -6.09 22.61 -9.46
N ALA A 152 -4.95 21.98 -9.16
CA ALA A 152 -3.66 22.36 -9.70
C ALA A 152 -3.44 21.88 -11.15
N GLY A 153 -4.25 20.93 -11.64
CA GLY A 153 -4.16 20.34 -12.97
C GLY A 153 -2.89 19.55 -13.23
N LYS A 154 -2.29 18.98 -12.19
CA LYS A 154 -1.01 18.24 -12.26
C LYS A 154 -0.86 17.23 -11.13
N ASP A 155 0.12 16.33 -11.29
CA ASP A 155 0.53 15.47 -10.19
C ASP A 155 1.24 16.26 -9.09
N THR A 156 0.91 15.94 -7.84
CA THR A 156 1.54 16.47 -6.64
C THR A 156 2.19 15.32 -5.85
N ASP A 157 3.40 15.60 -5.33
CA ASP A 157 4.10 14.64 -4.48
C ASP A 157 3.51 14.64 -3.06
N TYR A 158 3.44 13.45 -2.48
CA TYR A 158 3.12 13.31 -1.05
C TYR A 158 4.03 12.29 -0.37
N LYS A 159 4.17 12.45 0.92
CA LYS A 159 4.75 11.47 1.83
C LYS A 159 3.66 10.97 2.77
N SER A 160 3.62 9.68 3.05
CA SER A 160 2.77 9.17 4.12
C SER A 160 3.54 8.24 5.06
N VAL A 161 3.06 8.17 6.29
CA VAL A 161 3.65 7.37 7.37
C VAL A 161 2.54 6.52 7.97
N SER A 162 2.73 5.21 7.98
CA SER A 162 1.82 4.25 8.62
C SER A 162 2.53 3.56 9.76
N ARG A 163 1.90 3.49 10.93
CA ARG A 163 2.49 2.91 12.12
C ARG A 163 1.46 2.23 13.01
N MET A 164 1.73 1.00 13.43
CA MET A 164 1.04 0.35 14.54
C MET A 164 1.56 0.92 15.85
N ILE A 165 0.65 1.42 16.68
CA ILE A 165 0.95 1.90 18.04
C ILE A 165 0.82 0.74 19.03
N SER A 166 -0.21 -0.08 18.84
CA SER A 166 -0.47 -1.31 19.58
C SER A 166 -1.24 -2.29 18.68
N ASP A 167 -1.58 -3.47 19.20
CA ASP A 167 -2.42 -4.42 18.47
C ASP A 167 -3.82 -3.88 18.17
N ASN A 168 -4.27 -2.83 18.88
CA ASN A 168 -5.59 -2.24 18.77
C ASN A 168 -5.58 -0.76 18.34
N GLU A 169 -4.42 -0.23 17.97
CA GLU A 169 -4.27 1.18 17.59
C GLU A 169 -3.26 1.33 16.47
N MET A 170 -3.63 2.09 15.44
CA MET A 170 -2.79 2.41 14.30
C MET A 170 -2.98 3.88 13.94
N ILE A 171 -1.93 4.51 13.43
CA ILE A 171 -1.97 5.87 12.91
C ILE A 171 -1.45 5.89 11.47
N PHE A 172 -2.12 6.69 10.64
CA PHE A 172 -1.67 7.06 9.30
C PHE A 172 -1.60 8.58 9.23
N GLU A 173 -0.50 9.09 8.69
CA GLU A 173 -0.28 10.51 8.50
C GLU A 173 0.14 10.76 7.05
N MET A 174 -0.38 11.83 6.44
CA MET A 174 -0.01 12.24 5.08
C MET A 174 0.46 13.68 5.07
N PHE A 175 1.54 13.92 4.34
CA PHE A 175 2.23 15.19 4.25
C PHE A 175 2.38 15.61 2.79
N SER A 176 2.32 16.89 2.55
CA SER A 176 2.62 17.50 1.26
C SER A 176 3.61 18.65 1.43
N ASN A 177 4.21 19.10 0.35
CA ASN A 177 5.07 20.27 0.36
C ASN A 177 4.25 21.51 0.02
N TYR A 178 4.24 22.49 0.90
CA TYR A 178 3.62 23.79 0.70
C TYR A 178 4.67 24.89 0.98
N ASP A 179 4.97 25.70 -0.03
CA ASP A 179 6.00 26.75 0.01
C ASP A 179 7.38 26.25 0.55
N GLY A 180 7.79 25.06 0.09
CA GLY A 180 9.07 24.47 0.49
C GLY A 180 9.10 23.87 1.90
N LYS A 181 7.95 23.82 2.59
CA LYS A 181 7.82 23.20 3.91
C LYS A 181 6.94 21.97 3.84
N GLU A 182 7.35 20.91 4.52
CA GLU A 182 6.51 19.74 4.73
C GLU A 182 5.40 20.08 5.73
N ILE A 183 4.14 19.91 5.32
CA ILE A 183 2.96 20.14 6.16
C ILE A 183 2.09 18.89 6.21
N LYS A 184 1.49 18.63 7.36
CA LYS A 184 0.53 17.54 7.54
C LYS A 184 -0.79 17.94 6.89
N MET A 185 -1.26 17.12 5.93
CA MET A 185 -2.54 17.30 5.23
C MET A 185 -3.62 16.37 5.77
N MET A 186 -3.23 15.23 6.31
CA MET A 186 -4.18 14.24 6.84
C MET A 186 -3.55 13.48 8.00
N GLU A 187 -4.40 13.13 8.96
CA GLU A 187 -4.12 12.19 10.03
C GLU A 187 -5.33 11.29 10.22
N ILE A 188 -5.10 9.98 10.29
CA ILE A 188 -6.16 9.01 10.57
C ILE A 188 -5.72 8.16 11.77
N ASN A 189 -6.56 8.14 12.79
CA ASN A 189 -6.41 7.26 13.94
C ASN A 189 -7.38 6.10 13.80
N TYR A 190 -6.86 4.89 13.87
CA TYR A 190 -7.62 3.65 13.82
C TYR A 190 -7.60 2.97 15.18
N THR A 191 -8.78 2.49 15.62
CA THR A 191 -8.94 1.74 16.87
C THR A 191 -9.87 0.55 16.68
N ARG A 192 -9.64 -0.52 17.44
CA ARG A 192 -10.53 -1.70 17.47
C ARG A 192 -10.66 -2.31 18.86
#